data_bf56d18ea8de3625f8aecc3dfa74fa71
#
_entry.id   bf56d18ea8de3625f8aecc3dfa74fa71
#
_cell.length_a   1.000
_cell.length_b   1.000
_cell.length_c   1.000
_cell.angle_alpha   90.00
_cell.angle_beta   90.00
_cell.angle_gamma   90.00
#
_symmetry.space_group_name_H-M   'P 1'
#
loop_
_entity.id
_entity.type
_entity.pdbx_description
1 polymer ?
#
loop_
_entity_poly.entity_id
_entity_poly.type
_entity_poly.pdbx_seq_one_letter_code
_entity_poly.pdbx_strand_id
1 'polypeptide(L)'
;MAAEPLSANGDETGYFTPATQPDATAYLPPPPQPGTARQMVDDKAFTSTRMLRGSPRWMLATSDADLHEDALLRAFSCAAGFTINSADMPHLTALIHRMDVSETTDMRNSKSYWHRARPFVGNGQPICTENDRAHLATSGAYPSGHTMLGWSTALVLAELLPQQATRILQRGRVFGESRIICGVHWESDVQAGYMLGAAEVAAMHGSPDFRADMELARMELAAHQHDTARPRKQTCTLEQDAARHSPL
;
A
#
# COMPACT_ATOMS: atom_id res chain seq x y z
N MET A 1 2.20 1.83 -35.92
CA MET A 1 3.57 1.71 -35.42
C MET A 1 3.51 0.67 -34.34
N ALA A 2 4.18 -0.47 -34.48
CA ALA A 2 4.21 -1.49 -33.45
C ALA A 2 5.02 -0.97 -32.26
N ALA A 3 4.46 -1.05 -31.05
CA ALA A 3 5.19 -0.74 -29.82
C ALA A 3 6.34 -1.76 -29.68
N GLU A 4 7.55 -1.27 -29.48
CA GLU A 4 8.67 -2.15 -29.14
C GLU A 4 8.38 -2.87 -27.82
N PRO A 5 8.73 -4.16 -27.71
CA PRO A 5 8.60 -4.87 -26.44
C PRO A 5 9.55 -4.23 -25.42
N LEU A 6 9.02 -3.95 -24.22
CA LEU A 6 9.81 -3.52 -23.07
C LEU A 6 11.03 -4.44 -22.94
N SER A 7 12.21 -3.86 -22.83
CA SER A 7 13.45 -4.63 -22.69
C SER A 7 13.38 -5.45 -21.41
N ALA A 8 13.70 -6.74 -21.51
CA ALA A 8 13.76 -7.68 -20.38
C ALA A 8 14.91 -7.39 -19.39
N ASN A 9 15.57 -6.26 -19.51
CA ASN A 9 16.51 -5.70 -18.55
C ASN A 9 15.77 -4.58 -17.82
N GLY A 10 15.09 -4.92 -16.71
CA GLY A 10 14.36 -3.99 -15.88
C GLY A 10 15.27 -2.82 -15.49
N ASP A 11 14.96 -1.66 -16.06
CA ASP A 11 15.55 -0.42 -15.62
C ASP A 11 14.97 -0.17 -14.23
N GLU A 12 15.75 -0.41 -13.18
CA GLU A 12 15.38 -0.22 -11.76
C GLU A 12 15.20 1.29 -11.42
N THR A 13 14.94 2.13 -12.42
CA THR A 13 14.79 3.57 -12.25
C THR A 13 13.35 3.93 -11.93
N GLY A 14 13.17 4.63 -10.79
CA GLY A 14 11.90 5.26 -10.43
C GLY A 14 11.59 6.48 -11.30
N TYR A 15 10.56 7.22 -10.90
CA TYR A 15 10.11 8.45 -11.58
C TYR A 15 10.76 9.73 -11.06
N PHE A 16 11.49 9.64 -9.95
CA PHE A 16 12.19 10.78 -9.37
C PHE A 16 13.68 10.79 -9.71
N THR A 17 14.21 11.97 -9.83
CA THR A 17 15.64 12.26 -9.80
C THR A 17 16.02 12.77 -8.41
N PRO A 18 17.32 12.84 -8.06
CA PRO A 18 17.74 13.46 -6.80
C PRO A 18 17.23 14.89 -6.59
N ALA A 19 16.96 15.62 -7.67
CA ALA A 19 16.44 17.00 -7.62
C ALA A 19 14.91 17.08 -7.48
N THR A 20 14.18 16.01 -7.80
CA THR A 20 12.71 15.99 -7.78
C THR A 20 12.15 15.06 -6.71
N GLN A 21 13.02 14.31 -6.00
CA GLN A 21 12.61 13.44 -4.90
C GLN A 21 12.00 14.28 -3.77
N PRO A 22 10.75 14.02 -3.35
CA PRO A 22 10.19 14.67 -2.16
C PRO A 22 10.98 14.33 -0.89
N ASP A 23 10.88 15.18 0.13
CA ASP A 23 11.43 14.94 1.47
C ASP A 23 10.29 14.87 2.49
N ALA A 24 9.86 13.66 2.80
CA ALA A 24 8.77 13.41 3.74
C ALA A 24 9.07 13.89 5.16
N THR A 25 10.34 14.04 5.53
CA THR A 25 10.70 14.55 6.86
C THR A 25 10.33 16.03 7.02
N ALA A 26 10.19 16.75 5.91
CA ALA A 26 9.81 18.16 5.91
C ALA A 26 8.30 18.40 5.95
N TYR A 27 7.47 17.50 5.40
CA TYR A 27 6.03 17.74 5.29
C TYR A 27 5.15 16.78 6.10
N LEU A 28 5.64 15.59 6.46
CA LEU A 28 4.88 14.72 7.37
C LEU A 28 4.94 15.26 8.80
N PRO A 29 3.82 15.21 9.55
CA PRO A 29 3.87 15.53 10.98
C PRO A 29 4.76 14.51 11.70
N PRO A 30 5.45 14.89 12.78
CA PRO A 30 6.24 13.94 13.56
C PRO A 30 5.35 12.86 14.19
N PRO A 31 5.87 11.63 14.40
CA PRO A 31 5.13 10.59 15.08
C PRO A 31 4.76 11.01 16.51
N PRO A 32 3.60 10.53 17.03
CA PRO A 32 3.19 10.80 18.40
C PRO A 32 4.26 10.42 19.42
N GLN A 33 4.46 11.26 20.42
CA GLN A 33 5.39 11.02 21.51
C GLN A 33 4.70 10.27 22.66
N PRO A 34 5.43 9.43 23.42
CA PRO A 34 4.90 8.75 24.60
C PRO A 34 4.22 9.71 25.56
N GLY A 35 3.06 9.32 26.10
CA GLY A 35 2.28 10.13 27.05
C GLY A 35 1.39 11.20 26.40
N THR A 36 1.42 11.38 25.07
CA THR A 36 0.51 12.30 24.38
C THR A 36 -0.85 11.65 24.09
N ALA A 37 -1.90 12.45 23.95
CA ALA A 37 -3.24 11.98 23.58
C ALA A 37 -3.23 11.19 22.25
N ARG A 38 -2.41 11.61 21.27
CA ARG A 38 -2.26 10.90 19.99
C ARG A 38 -1.63 9.51 20.17
N GLN A 39 -0.62 9.36 21.06
CA GLN A 39 -0.05 8.04 21.35
C GLN A 39 -1.06 7.15 22.09
N MET A 40 -1.91 7.71 22.97
CA MET A 40 -2.99 6.95 23.62
C MET A 40 -4.00 6.38 22.60
N VAL A 41 -4.27 7.09 21.49
CA VAL A 41 -5.09 6.57 20.39
C VAL A 41 -4.39 5.40 19.71
N ASP A 42 -3.11 5.53 19.40
CA ASP A 42 -2.29 4.45 18.83
C ASP A 42 -2.29 3.20 19.73
N ASP A 43 -2.09 3.37 21.03
CA ASP A 43 -2.07 2.29 22.02
C ASP A 43 -3.44 1.57 22.09
N LYS A 44 -4.53 2.34 22.05
CA LYS A 44 -5.89 1.81 22.03
C LYS A 44 -6.17 1.02 20.76
N ALA A 45 -5.82 1.56 19.59
CA ALA A 45 -6.00 0.89 18.30
C ALA A 45 -5.20 -0.42 18.26
N PHE A 46 -3.94 -0.41 18.71
CA PHE A 46 -3.15 -1.62 18.81
C PHE A 46 -3.80 -2.65 19.73
N THR A 47 -4.19 -2.27 20.95
CA THR A 47 -4.75 -3.20 21.94
C THR A 47 -6.07 -3.80 21.45
N SER A 48 -6.99 -2.98 20.93
CA SER A 48 -8.30 -3.44 20.48
C SER A 48 -8.21 -4.41 19.29
N THR A 49 -7.28 -4.18 18.37
CA THR A 49 -7.13 -5.04 17.18
C THR A 49 -6.50 -6.40 17.49
N ARG A 50 -5.86 -6.59 18.67
CA ARG A 50 -5.36 -7.94 19.07
C ARG A 50 -6.47 -8.96 19.24
N MET A 51 -7.69 -8.53 19.58
CA MET A 51 -8.88 -9.40 19.68
C MET A 51 -9.28 -10.02 18.34
N LEU A 52 -8.84 -9.45 17.22
CA LEU A 52 -9.13 -9.97 15.88
C LEU A 52 -8.24 -11.15 15.46
N ARG A 53 -7.29 -11.58 16.30
CA ARG A 53 -6.41 -12.71 16.01
C ARG A 53 -7.23 -13.95 15.62
N GLY A 54 -6.89 -14.57 14.48
CA GLY A 54 -7.56 -15.75 13.95
C GLY A 54 -8.92 -15.50 13.27
N SER A 55 -9.41 -14.26 13.27
CA SER A 55 -10.62 -13.88 12.56
C SER A 55 -10.41 -13.79 11.04
N PRO A 56 -11.48 -13.79 10.22
CA PRO A 56 -11.36 -13.51 8.79
C PRO A 56 -10.66 -12.19 8.48
N ARG A 57 -10.87 -11.14 9.31
CA ARG A 57 -10.20 -9.83 9.15
C ARG A 57 -8.69 -9.92 9.39
N TRP A 58 -8.25 -10.76 10.36
CA TRP A 58 -6.84 -11.04 10.57
C TRP A 58 -6.22 -11.80 9.39
N MET A 59 -6.94 -12.79 8.82
CA MET A 59 -6.48 -13.52 7.65
C MET A 59 -6.32 -12.59 6.43
N LEU A 60 -7.24 -11.64 6.24
CA LEU A 60 -7.09 -10.61 5.21
C LEU A 60 -5.85 -9.75 5.48
N ALA A 61 -5.60 -9.34 6.74
CA ALA A 61 -4.43 -8.58 7.08
C ALA A 61 -3.11 -9.34 6.86
N THR A 62 -3.13 -10.66 7.03
CA THR A 62 -2.00 -11.54 6.69
C THR A 62 -1.78 -11.58 5.17
N SER A 63 -2.84 -11.71 4.38
CA SER A 63 -2.76 -11.68 2.92
C SER A 63 -2.24 -10.32 2.41
N ASP A 64 -2.70 -9.22 2.99
CA ASP A 64 -2.29 -7.85 2.63
C ASP A 64 -0.83 -7.54 3.03
N ALA A 65 -0.16 -8.43 3.75
CA ALA A 65 1.25 -8.27 4.08
C ALA A 65 2.20 -8.65 2.93
N ASP A 66 1.70 -9.36 1.94
CA ASP A 66 2.45 -9.73 0.74
C ASP A 66 2.44 -8.56 -0.26
N LEU A 67 3.63 -8.00 -0.52
CA LEU A 67 3.84 -6.90 -1.47
C LEU A 67 4.44 -7.36 -2.80
N HIS A 68 4.58 -8.67 -3.04
CA HIS A 68 4.92 -9.11 -4.39
C HIS A 68 3.89 -8.54 -5.38
N GLU A 69 4.34 -8.04 -6.51
CA GLU A 69 3.54 -7.28 -7.48
C GLU A 69 2.21 -7.98 -7.81
N ASP A 70 2.26 -9.28 -8.06
CA ASP A 70 1.06 -10.06 -8.37
C ASP A 70 0.09 -10.16 -7.17
N ALA A 71 0.60 -10.27 -5.93
CA ALA A 71 -0.25 -10.28 -4.73
C ALA A 71 -0.89 -8.90 -4.48
N LEU A 72 -0.11 -7.84 -4.64
CA LEU A 72 -0.58 -6.47 -4.52
C LEU A 72 -1.66 -6.16 -5.57
N LEU A 73 -1.43 -6.49 -6.84
CA LEU A 73 -2.41 -6.27 -7.91
C LEU A 73 -3.68 -7.08 -7.69
N ARG A 74 -3.56 -8.37 -7.33
CA ARG A 74 -4.73 -9.20 -7.02
C ARG A 74 -5.56 -8.67 -5.86
N ALA A 75 -4.96 -8.00 -4.89
CA ALA A 75 -5.68 -7.40 -3.77
C ALA A 75 -6.73 -6.37 -4.22
N PHE A 76 -6.60 -5.77 -5.39
CA PHE A 76 -7.57 -4.81 -5.93
C PHE A 76 -8.58 -5.41 -6.91
N SER A 77 -8.48 -6.69 -7.24
CA SER A 77 -9.36 -7.34 -8.23
C SER A 77 -10.85 -7.26 -7.87
N CYS A 78 -11.21 -7.46 -6.60
CA CYS A 78 -12.60 -7.34 -6.16
C CYS A 78 -13.15 -5.92 -6.31
N ALA A 79 -12.34 -4.93 -5.99
CA ALA A 79 -12.70 -3.52 -6.12
C ALA A 79 -12.85 -3.10 -7.59
N ALA A 80 -11.96 -3.57 -8.44
CA ALA A 80 -12.02 -3.36 -9.89
C ALA A 80 -13.20 -4.08 -10.56
N GLY A 81 -13.63 -5.24 -10.02
CA GLY A 81 -14.73 -6.05 -10.56
C GLY A 81 -14.30 -7.08 -11.59
N PHE A 82 -13.00 -7.24 -11.84
CA PHE A 82 -12.39 -8.27 -12.69
C PHE A 82 -11.02 -8.67 -12.10
N THR A 83 -10.47 -9.77 -12.57
CA THR A 83 -9.18 -10.24 -12.07
C THR A 83 -8.05 -9.39 -12.63
N ILE A 84 -7.25 -8.77 -11.74
CA ILE A 84 -6.00 -8.09 -12.07
C ILE A 84 -4.85 -9.01 -11.66
N ASN A 85 -3.93 -9.27 -12.57
CA ASN A 85 -2.73 -10.07 -12.30
C ASN A 85 -1.54 -9.56 -13.12
N SER A 86 -0.34 -9.85 -12.67
CA SER A 86 0.89 -9.36 -13.28
C SER A 86 1.20 -9.98 -14.65
N ALA A 87 0.76 -11.22 -14.88
CA ALA A 87 1.05 -11.95 -16.13
C ALA A 87 0.31 -11.37 -17.34
N ASP A 88 -0.95 -10.96 -17.12
CA ASP A 88 -1.79 -10.43 -18.20
C ASP A 88 -1.67 -8.89 -18.34
N MET A 89 -1.04 -8.22 -17.34
CA MET A 89 -0.99 -6.75 -17.25
C MET A 89 0.45 -6.24 -17.04
N PRO A 90 1.37 -6.46 -18.00
CA PRO A 90 2.76 -6.09 -17.85
C PRO A 90 3.01 -4.57 -17.74
N HIS A 91 2.21 -3.72 -18.42
CA HIS A 91 2.36 -2.26 -18.32
C HIS A 91 1.94 -1.74 -16.94
N LEU A 92 0.82 -2.24 -16.41
CA LEU A 92 0.38 -1.90 -15.06
C LEU A 92 1.38 -2.40 -14.01
N THR A 93 1.91 -3.61 -14.20
CA THR A 93 2.93 -4.19 -13.31
C THR A 93 4.20 -3.33 -13.31
N ALA A 94 4.71 -2.95 -14.47
CA ALA A 94 5.88 -2.09 -14.60
C ALA A 94 5.65 -0.70 -13.96
N LEU A 95 4.46 -0.10 -14.16
CA LEU A 95 4.08 1.15 -13.53
C LEU A 95 4.16 1.06 -11.99
N ILE A 96 3.53 0.04 -11.40
CA ILE A 96 3.53 -0.15 -9.94
C ILE A 96 4.93 -0.44 -9.40
N HIS A 97 5.72 -1.24 -10.11
CA HIS A 97 7.11 -1.49 -9.75
C HIS A 97 7.95 -0.19 -9.71
N ARG A 98 7.88 0.64 -10.76
CA ARG A 98 8.60 1.91 -10.82
C ARG A 98 8.12 2.92 -9.77
N MET A 99 6.83 2.87 -9.39
CA MET A 99 6.31 3.63 -8.26
C MET A 99 6.96 3.19 -6.95
N ASP A 100 7.02 1.89 -6.65
CA ASP A 100 7.66 1.36 -5.44
C ASP A 100 9.13 1.76 -5.34
N VAL A 101 9.87 1.69 -6.45
CA VAL A 101 11.26 2.16 -6.53
C VAL A 101 11.34 3.65 -6.18
N SER A 102 10.44 4.49 -6.70
CA SER A 102 10.39 5.93 -6.46
C SER A 102 10.14 6.25 -4.98
N GLU A 103 9.15 5.59 -4.38
CA GLU A 103 8.65 5.83 -3.02
C GLU A 103 9.60 5.29 -1.94
N THR A 104 10.34 4.23 -2.26
CA THR A 104 11.19 3.50 -1.29
C THR A 104 12.28 4.40 -0.70
N THR A 105 12.86 5.31 -1.46
CA THR A 105 13.96 6.20 -0.99
C THR A 105 13.47 7.13 0.11
N ASP A 106 12.38 7.84 -0.11
CA ASP A 106 11.82 8.80 0.86
C ASP A 106 11.27 8.09 2.11
N MET A 107 10.59 6.96 1.91
CA MET A 107 10.11 6.12 3.00
C MET A 107 11.26 5.61 3.90
N ARG A 108 12.39 5.16 3.33
CA ARG A 108 13.55 4.70 4.10
C ARG A 108 14.23 5.84 4.84
N ASN A 109 14.40 7.00 4.22
CA ASN A 109 14.96 8.20 4.84
C ASN A 109 14.11 8.63 6.04
N SER A 110 12.80 8.66 5.88
CA SER A 110 11.84 8.99 6.94
C SER A 110 11.92 8.01 8.11
N LYS A 111 11.95 6.69 7.84
CA LYS A 111 12.11 5.67 8.89
C LYS A 111 13.42 5.83 9.66
N SER A 112 14.51 6.15 8.95
CA SER A 112 15.82 6.40 9.55
C SER A 112 15.87 7.71 10.34
N TYR A 113 15.07 8.72 9.96
CA TYR A 113 14.99 10.00 10.65
C TYR A 113 14.24 9.89 11.99
N TRP A 114 13.04 9.24 11.99
CA TRP A 114 12.19 9.19 13.19
C TRP A 114 12.48 8.01 14.13
N HIS A 115 13.09 6.94 13.67
CA HIS A 115 13.46 5.76 14.47
C HIS A 115 12.34 5.24 15.37
N ARG A 116 11.06 5.37 14.97
CA ARG A 116 9.93 4.95 15.79
C ARG A 116 9.90 3.44 15.98
N ALA A 117 9.79 2.98 17.22
CA ALA A 117 9.63 1.55 17.52
C ALA A 117 8.25 1.04 17.10
N ARG A 118 8.17 -0.21 16.62
CA ARG A 118 6.91 -0.86 16.27
C ARG A 118 6.12 -1.28 17.50
N PRO A 119 4.76 -1.37 17.42
CA PRO A 119 3.90 -1.61 18.57
C PRO A 119 4.14 -2.95 19.29
N PHE A 120 4.62 -3.98 18.59
CA PHE A 120 4.86 -5.30 19.17
C PHE A 120 6.22 -5.43 19.87
N VAL A 121 7.11 -4.46 19.73
CA VAL A 121 8.46 -4.52 20.31
C VAL A 121 8.37 -4.41 21.84
N GLY A 122 8.97 -5.37 22.52
CA GLY A 122 9.05 -5.38 23.99
C GLY A 122 7.82 -5.90 24.75
N ASN A 123 6.74 -6.31 24.03
CA ASN A 123 5.50 -6.76 24.72
C ASN A 123 5.01 -8.16 24.39
N GLY A 124 5.70 -8.89 23.49
CA GLY A 124 5.35 -10.28 23.15
C GLY A 124 4.01 -10.48 22.44
N GLN A 125 3.31 -9.40 22.08
CA GLN A 125 2.01 -9.50 21.40
C GLN A 125 2.15 -10.12 20.01
N PRO A 126 1.18 -10.93 19.55
CA PRO A 126 1.23 -11.57 18.25
C PRO A 126 1.15 -10.56 17.11
N ILE A 127 1.85 -10.87 16.03
CA ILE A 127 1.72 -10.18 14.73
C ILE A 127 1.28 -11.18 13.66
N CYS A 128 0.73 -10.72 12.54
CA CYS A 128 0.23 -11.65 11.53
C CYS A 128 1.34 -12.26 10.64
N THR A 129 2.54 -11.68 10.66
CA THR A 129 3.72 -12.15 9.93
C THR A 129 4.86 -12.49 10.90
N GLU A 130 4.67 -13.53 11.70
CA GLU A 130 5.64 -13.93 12.74
C GLU A 130 7.05 -14.22 12.19
N ASN A 131 7.14 -14.73 10.97
CA ASN A 131 8.44 -14.98 10.32
C ASN A 131 9.25 -13.70 10.09
N ASP A 132 8.58 -12.55 9.98
CA ASP A 132 9.23 -11.26 9.74
C ASP A 132 9.57 -10.52 11.04
N ARG A 133 9.15 -11.05 12.20
CA ARG A 133 9.26 -10.38 13.50
C ARG A 133 10.65 -9.81 13.78
N ALA A 134 11.68 -10.62 13.58
CA ALA A 134 13.05 -10.23 13.88
C ALA A 134 13.51 -9.06 13.01
N HIS A 135 13.22 -9.11 11.71
CA HIS A 135 13.51 -8.04 10.76
C HIS A 135 12.71 -6.77 11.07
N LEU A 136 11.42 -6.92 11.30
CA LEU A 136 10.53 -5.79 11.59
C LEU A 136 10.88 -5.11 12.92
N ALA A 137 11.38 -5.84 13.93
CA ALA A 137 11.78 -5.27 15.21
C ALA A 137 12.95 -4.29 15.11
N THR A 138 13.78 -4.41 14.07
CA THR A 138 14.95 -3.54 13.84
C THR A 138 14.68 -2.42 12.83
N SER A 139 13.52 -2.45 12.15
CA SER A 139 13.16 -1.43 11.16
C SER A 139 12.18 -0.41 11.74
N GLY A 140 12.36 0.89 11.41
CA GLY A 140 11.47 1.96 11.84
C GLY A 140 10.00 1.73 11.46
N ALA A 141 9.09 2.13 12.35
CA ALA A 141 7.66 2.00 12.11
C ALA A 141 7.06 3.14 11.28
N TYR A 142 7.59 4.33 11.38
CA TYR A 142 6.98 5.55 10.84
C TYR A 142 7.76 6.11 9.64
N PRO A 143 7.07 6.43 8.53
CA PRO A 143 5.69 6.06 8.18
C PRO A 143 5.56 4.60 7.74
N SER A 144 4.32 4.11 7.54
CA SER A 144 4.06 2.76 7.04
C SER A 144 4.29 2.64 5.53
N GLY A 145 5.36 1.95 5.10
CA GLY A 145 5.66 1.73 3.68
C GLY A 145 4.62 0.85 2.96
N HIS A 146 4.09 -0.19 3.61
CA HIS A 146 2.98 -0.98 3.05
C HIS A 146 1.74 -0.14 2.78
N THR A 147 1.41 0.78 3.70
CA THR A 147 0.27 1.68 3.53
C THR A 147 0.53 2.66 2.40
N MET A 148 1.73 3.22 2.33
CA MET A 148 2.16 4.10 1.26
C MET A 148 1.93 3.44 -0.10
N LEU A 149 2.57 2.30 -0.37
CA LEU A 149 2.48 1.61 -1.66
C LEU A 149 1.05 1.14 -1.97
N GLY A 150 0.33 0.58 -0.99
CA GLY A 150 -1.07 0.16 -1.19
C GLY A 150 -2.01 1.33 -1.48
N TRP A 151 -1.78 2.49 -0.89
CA TRP A 151 -2.56 3.70 -1.13
C TRP A 151 -2.22 4.34 -2.48
N SER A 152 -0.93 4.44 -2.82
CA SER A 152 -0.46 4.91 -4.13
C SER A 152 -1.03 4.04 -5.26
N THR A 153 -1.00 2.71 -5.10
CA THR A 153 -1.63 1.77 -6.03
C THR A 153 -3.14 2.03 -6.16
N ALA A 154 -3.83 2.27 -5.03
CA ALA A 154 -5.26 2.58 -5.04
C ALA A 154 -5.57 3.90 -5.77
N LEU A 155 -4.76 4.94 -5.57
CA LEU A 155 -4.93 6.25 -6.25
C LEU A 155 -4.77 6.11 -7.76
N VAL A 156 -3.70 5.44 -8.19
CA VAL A 156 -3.43 5.17 -9.60
C VAL A 156 -4.54 4.32 -10.23
N LEU A 157 -4.94 3.22 -9.60
CA LEU A 157 -6.05 2.40 -10.12
C LEU A 157 -7.39 3.16 -10.13
N ALA A 158 -7.64 4.04 -9.17
CA ALA A 158 -8.86 4.87 -9.15
C ALA A 158 -8.89 5.89 -10.30
N GLU A 159 -7.73 6.41 -10.71
CA GLU A 159 -7.59 7.27 -11.88
C GLU A 159 -7.76 6.49 -13.18
N LEU A 160 -7.18 5.29 -13.27
CA LEU A 160 -7.26 4.43 -14.44
C LEU A 160 -8.66 3.80 -14.63
N LEU A 161 -9.40 3.58 -13.53
CA LEU A 161 -10.71 2.94 -13.48
C LEU A 161 -11.74 3.84 -12.74
N PRO A 162 -12.08 5.01 -13.28
CA PRO A 162 -12.85 6.03 -12.56
C PRO A 162 -14.26 5.58 -12.14
N GLN A 163 -14.88 4.65 -12.86
CA GLN A 163 -16.19 4.09 -12.47
C GLN A 163 -16.11 3.18 -11.22
N GLN A 164 -14.94 2.64 -10.91
CA GLN A 164 -14.64 1.80 -9.76
C GLN A 164 -13.94 2.55 -8.63
N ALA A 165 -13.60 3.82 -8.82
CA ALA A 165 -12.75 4.62 -7.94
C ALA A 165 -13.13 4.52 -6.46
N THR A 166 -14.42 4.67 -6.12
CA THR A 166 -14.87 4.58 -4.73
C THR A 166 -14.53 3.24 -4.08
N ARG A 167 -14.75 2.12 -4.78
CA ARG A 167 -14.44 0.78 -4.26
C ARG A 167 -12.96 0.54 -4.14
N ILE A 168 -12.18 1.03 -5.11
CA ILE A 168 -10.72 0.93 -5.12
C ILE A 168 -10.12 1.72 -3.96
N LEU A 169 -10.56 2.95 -3.73
CA LEU A 169 -10.11 3.76 -2.59
C LEU A 169 -10.51 3.16 -1.24
N GLN A 170 -11.72 2.59 -1.13
CA GLN A 170 -12.11 1.82 0.06
C GLN A 170 -11.16 0.64 0.30
N ARG A 171 -10.79 -0.09 -0.75
CA ARG A 171 -9.85 -1.22 -0.64
C ARG A 171 -8.44 -0.76 -0.25
N GLY A 172 -7.94 0.34 -0.81
CA GLY A 172 -6.67 0.95 -0.42
C GLY A 172 -6.64 1.33 1.06
N ARG A 173 -7.75 1.90 1.60
CA ARG A 173 -7.88 2.17 3.03
C ARG A 173 -7.81 0.87 3.86
N VAL A 174 -8.57 -0.16 3.50
CA VAL A 174 -8.55 -1.47 4.19
C VAL A 174 -7.16 -2.10 4.15
N PHE A 175 -6.43 -1.95 3.04
CA PHE A 175 -5.05 -2.45 2.89
C PHE A 175 -4.11 -1.80 3.91
N GLY A 176 -4.18 -0.49 4.08
CA GLY A 176 -3.42 0.20 5.13
C GLY A 176 -3.85 -0.20 6.54
N GLU A 177 -5.16 -0.25 6.84
CA GLU A 177 -5.69 -0.69 8.14
C GLU A 177 -5.24 -2.11 8.50
N SER A 178 -4.99 -2.97 7.52
CA SER A 178 -4.45 -4.30 7.71
C SER A 178 -3.11 -4.29 8.46
N ARG A 179 -2.33 -3.23 8.40
CA ARG A 179 -1.06 -3.13 9.13
C ARG A 179 -1.25 -2.92 10.63
N ILE A 180 -2.32 -2.24 11.04
CA ILE A 180 -2.70 -2.08 12.45
C ILE A 180 -3.21 -3.39 13.00
N ILE A 181 -4.09 -4.06 12.26
CA ILE A 181 -4.65 -5.37 12.61
C ILE A 181 -3.54 -6.42 12.70
N CYS A 182 -2.60 -6.40 11.76
CA CYS A 182 -1.41 -7.25 11.78
C CYS A 182 -0.50 -6.99 13.00
N GLY A 183 -0.62 -5.84 13.64
CA GLY A 183 0.13 -5.47 14.84
C GLY A 183 1.54 -4.98 14.57
N VAL A 184 1.86 -4.60 13.36
CA VAL A 184 3.21 -4.19 12.94
C VAL A 184 3.36 -2.68 12.78
N HIS A 185 2.25 -1.92 12.80
CA HIS A 185 2.22 -0.47 12.73
C HIS A 185 1.22 0.14 13.71
N TRP A 186 1.52 1.32 14.18
CA TRP A 186 0.59 2.19 14.90
C TRP A 186 -0.43 2.79 13.92
N GLU A 187 -1.58 3.23 14.43
CA GLU A 187 -2.58 3.92 13.60
C GLU A 187 -1.99 5.16 12.90
N SER A 188 -1.24 5.97 13.65
CA SER A 188 -0.60 7.17 13.10
C SER A 188 0.49 6.88 12.06
N ASP A 189 1.16 5.70 12.10
CA ASP A 189 2.08 5.29 11.03
C ASP A 189 1.33 5.04 9.72
N VAL A 190 0.13 4.46 9.83
CA VAL A 190 -0.76 4.18 8.70
C VAL A 190 -1.32 5.47 8.11
N GLN A 191 -1.78 6.40 8.96
CA GLN A 191 -2.24 7.73 8.52
C GLN A 191 -1.13 8.50 7.79
N ALA A 192 0.09 8.46 8.31
CA ALA A 192 1.25 9.06 7.63
C ALA A 192 1.59 8.34 6.31
N GLY A 193 1.39 7.01 6.24
CA GLY A 193 1.56 6.23 5.02
C GLY A 193 0.59 6.65 3.91
N TYR A 194 -0.70 6.90 4.23
CA TYR A 194 -1.65 7.46 3.26
C TYR A 194 -1.24 8.84 2.76
N MET A 195 -0.78 9.71 3.68
CA MET A 195 -0.34 11.06 3.33
C MET A 195 0.90 11.01 2.44
N LEU A 196 1.86 10.15 2.78
CA LEU A 196 3.08 9.96 1.99
C LEU A 196 2.73 9.45 0.59
N GLY A 197 1.97 8.36 0.45
CA GLY A 197 1.59 7.82 -0.85
C GLY A 197 0.82 8.83 -1.72
N ALA A 198 -0.06 9.64 -1.11
CA ALA A 198 -0.78 10.68 -1.85
C ALA A 198 0.17 11.80 -2.35
N ALA A 199 1.14 12.20 -1.53
CA ALA A 199 2.14 13.20 -1.92
C ALA A 199 3.05 12.69 -3.04
N GLU A 200 3.51 11.44 -2.92
CA GLU A 200 4.37 10.80 -3.92
C GLU A 200 3.65 10.66 -5.28
N VAL A 201 2.41 10.19 -5.31
CA VAL A 201 1.62 10.11 -6.56
C VAL A 201 1.45 11.50 -7.18
N ALA A 202 1.13 12.51 -6.37
CA ALA A 202 1.01 13.89 -6.87
C ALA A 202 2.32 14.40 -7.47
N ALA A 203 3.46 14.10 -6.84
CA ALA A 203 4.78 14.48 -7.35
C ALA A 203 5.16 13.70 -8.63
N MET A 204 4.85 12.39 -8.69
CA MET A 204 5.09 11.56 -9.87
C MET A 204 4.37 12.08 -11.12
N HIS A 205 3.21 12.71 -11.00
CA HIS A 205 2.53 13.36 -12.12
C HIS A 205 3.36 14.48 -12.80
N GLY A 206 4.37 15.02 -12.11
CA GLY A 206 5.37 15.90 -12.71
C GLY A 206 6.29 15.22 -13.71
N SER A 207 6.49 13.89 -13.60
CA SER A 207 7.34 13.09 -14.50
C SER A 207 6.62 12.81 -15.84
N PRO A 208 7.24 13.12 -16.99
CA PRO A 208 6.71 12.70 -18.29
C PRO A 208 6.59 11.17 -18.43
N ASP A 209 7.55 10.43 -17.88
CA ASP A 209 7.59 8.97 -17.96
C ASP A 209 6.44 8.34 -17.16
N PHE A 210 6.15 8.85 -15.96
CA PHE A 210 4.99 8.39 -15.19
C PHE A 210 3.68 8.57 -15.97
N ARG A 211 3.48 9.73 -16.59
CA ARG A 211 2.29 9.98 -17.40
C ARG A 211 2.19 9.08 -18.63
N ALA A 212 3.34 8.75 -19.26
CA ALA A 212 3.37 7.83 -20.38
C ALA A 212 3.02 6.40 -19.95
N ASP A 213 3.58 5.93 -18.83
CA ASP A 213 3.28 4.60 -18.27
C ASP A 213 1.82 4.50 -17.79
N MET A 214 1.26 5.57 -17.24
CA MET A 214 -0.16 5.66 -16.89
C MET A 214 -1.06 5.46 -18.13
N GLU A 215 -0.69 6.01 -19.28
CA GLU A 215 -1.47 5.83 -20.51
C GLU A 215 -1.37 4.41 -21.07
N LEU A 216 -0.19 3.79 -21.01
CA LEU A 216 -0.01 2.38 -21.40
C LEU A 216 -0.85 1.46 -20.49
N ALA A 217 -0.80 1.66 -19.18
CA ALA A 217 -1.61 0.91 -18.22
C ALA A 217 -3.12 1.13 -18.42
N ARG A 218 -3.54 2.32 -18.79
CA ARG A 218 -4.94 2.65 -19.12
C ARG A 218 -5.45 1.86 -20.31
N MET A 219 -4.67 1.80 -21.39
CA MET A 219 -5.02 1.03 -22.58
C MET A 219 -5.09 -0.47 -22.29
N GLU A 220 -4.15 -0.99 -21.49
CA GLU A 220 -4.10 -2.39 -21.09
C GLU A 220 -5.33 -2.76 -20.23
N LEU A 221 -5.65 -1.98 -19.19
CA LEU A 221 -6.83 -2.20 -18.35
C LEU A 221 -8.15 -2.11 -19.16
N ALA A 222 -8.24 -1.18 -20.11
CA ALA A 222 -9.42 -1.06 -20.98
C ALA A 222 -9.63 -2.32 -21.83
N ALA A 223 -8.57 -2.99 -22.27
CA ALA A 223 -8.65 -4.24 -23.01
C ALA A 223 -9.16 -5.40 -22.13
N HIS A 224 -8.80 -5.41 -20.84
CA HIS A 224 -9.09 -6.52 -19.92
C HIS A 224 -10.35 -6.33 -19.04
N GLN A 225 -10.91 -5.13 -18.93
CA GLN A 225 -12.08 -4.86 -18.07
C GLN A 225 -13.33 -5.70 -18.39
N HIS A 226 -13.42 -6.25 -19.60
CA HIS A 226 -14.51 -7.09 -20.07
C HIS A 226 -14.22 -8.60 -19.98
N ASP A 227 -13.04 -8.99 -19.51
CA ASP A 227 -12.68 -10.40 -19.32
C ASP A 227 -13.68 -11.09 -18.39
N THR A 228 -13.89 -12.37 -18.65
CA THR A 228 -14.86 -13.18 -17.89
C THR A 228 -14.31 -13.67 -16.56
N ALA A 229 -12.99 -13.65 -16.38
CA ALA A 229 -12.37 -14.05 -15.12
C ALA A 229 -12.78 -13.08 -13.98
N ARG A 230 -13.35 -13.66 -12.95
CA ARG A 230 -13.83 -12.89 -11.77
C ARG A 230 -13.10 -13.36 -10.51
N PRO A 231 -12.80 -12.43 -9.61
CA PRO A 231 -12.23 -12.79 -8.31
C PRO A 231 -13.22 -13.64 -7.51
N ARG A 232 -12.69 -14.41 -6.55
CA ARG A 232 -13.50 -15.29 -5.72
C ARG A 232 -14.52 -14.51 -4.90
N LYS A 233 -15.80 -14.86 -5.00
CA LYS A 233 -16.90 -14.19 -4.29
C LYS A 233 -16.66 -14.09 -2.77
N GLN A 234 -16.13 -15.14 -2.16
CA GLN A 234 -15.84 -15.16 -0.72
C GLN A 234 -14.81 -14.09 -0.34
N THR A 235 -13.75 -13.93 -1.11
CA THR A 235 -12.73 -12.88 -0.91
C THR A 235 -13.37 -11.51 -1.02
N CYS A 236 -14.18 -11.26 -2.05
CA CYS A 236 -14.83 -9.98 -2.26
C CYS A 236 -15.83 -9.63 -1.14
N THR A 237 -16.54 -10.63 -0.61
CA THR A 237 -17.44 -10.43 0.54
C THR A 237 -16.64 -10.02 1.78
N LEU A 238 -15.49 -10.66 2.05
CA LEU A 238 -14.63 -10.33 3.17
C LEU A 238 -14.04 -8.92 3.05
N GLU A 239 -13.57 -8.53 1.87
CA GLU A 239 -13.06 -7.17 1.63
C GLU A 239 -14.14 -6.10 1.79
N GLN A 240 -15.36 -6.37 1.31
CA GLN A 240 -16.51 -5.47 1.47
C GLN A 240 -16.94 -5.33 2.94
N ASP A 241 -16.92 -6.43 3.69
CA ASP A 241 -17.17 -6.41 5.12
C ASP A 241 -16.12 -5.58 5.87
N ALA A 242 -14.84 -5.82 5.58
CA ALA A 242 -13.74 -5.05 6.12
C ALA A 242 -13.86 -3.53 5.80
N ALA A 243 -14.33 -3.18 4.60
CA ALA A 243 -14.53 -1.79 4.21
C ALA A 243 -15.66 -1.09 4.99
N ARG A 244 -16.68 -1.84 5.44
CA ARG A 244 -17.81 -1.32 6.24
C ARG A 244 -17.50 -1.23 7.73
N HIS A 245 -16.60 -2.07 8.21
CA HIS A 245 -16.29 -2.21 9.64
C HIS A 245 -14.82 -1.88 9.88
N SER A 246 -14.48 -0.58 9.76
CA SER A 246 -13.15 -0.12 10.17
C SER A 246 -12.90 -0.42 11.64
N PRO A 247 -11.72 -0.89 12.03
CA PRO A 247 -11.35 -1.10 13.42
C PRO A 247 -10.98 0.20 14.15
N LEU A 248 -11.03 1.34 13.45
CA LEU A 248 -10.57 2.67 13.89
C LEU A 248 -11.73 3.61 14.09
#